data_30e3e20eea6b7ee6746e41dc5874b36c
#
_entry.id   30e3e20eea6b7ee6746e41dc5874b36c
#
_cell.length_a   1.000
_cell.length_b   1.000
_cell.length_c   1.000
_cell.angle_alpha   90.00
_cell.angle_beta   90.00
_cell.angle_gamma   90.00
#
_symmetry.space_group_name_H-M   'P 1'
#
loop_
_entity.id
_entity.type
_entity.pdbx_description
1 polymer ?
#
loop_
_entity_poly.entity_id
_entity_poly.type
_entity_poly.pdbx_seq_one_letter_code
_entity_poly.pdbx_strand_id
1 'polypeptide(L)'
;RYNEWFSRTEYQFITEPEDCKSNYWFNSFLATDRKERDEILEYTNNEGVMTRPAWTPMHKLEMFSQCQKADLFNTIWLEDRLINIPSSVIV
;
A
#
# COMPACT_ATOMS: atom_id res chain seq x y z
N ARG A 1 -12.41 1.29 11.80
CA ARG A 1 -11.41 1.51 12.86
C ARG A 1 -10.14 2.17 12.32
N TYR A 2 -9.51 1.60 11.29
CA TYR A 2 -8.35 2.22 10.65
C TYR A 2 -8.70 3.57 10.04
N ASN A 3 -9.83 3.67 9.35
CA ASN A 3 -10.25 4.92 8.72
C ASN A 3 -10.39 6.06 9.73
N GLU A 4 -10.97 5.76 10.90
CA GLU A 4 -11.09 6.76 11.97
C GLU A 4 -9.73 7.21 12.47
N TRP A 5 -8.81 6.27 12.66
CA TRP A 5 -7.47 6.60 13.13
C TRP A 5 -6.71 7.43 12.10
N PHE A 6 -6.74 7.01 10.83
CA PHE A 6 -6.03 7.71 9.76
C PHE A 6 -6.62 9.09 9.46
N SER A 7 -7.91 9.31 9.74
CA SER A 7 -8.53 10.63 9.56
C SER A 7 -7.90 11.71 10.45
N ARG A 8 -7.20 11.30 11.50
CA ARG A 8 -6.51 12.21 12.43
C ARG A 8 -5.03 12.39 12.08
N THR A 9 -4.57 11.79 11.01
CA THR A 9 -3.17 11.83 10.57
C THR A 9 -3.06 12.51 9.21
N GLU A 10 -1.83 12.77 8.78
CA GLU A 10 -1.55 13.28 7.45
C GLU A 10 -1.54 12.18 6.39
N TYR A 11 -1.58 10.91 6.81
CA TYR A 11 -1.53 9.78 5.89
C TYR A 11 -2.91 9.53 5.28
N GLN A 12 -2.93 9.19 4.00
CA GLN A 12 -4.15 8.84 3.29
C GLN A 12 -4.40 7.34 3.40
N PHE A 13 -5.49 6.96 4.10
CA PHE A 13 -5.96 5.59 4.11
C PHE A 13 -6.78 5.33 2.84
N ILE A 14 -6.53 4.19 2.19
CA ILE A 14 -7.24 3.85 0.95
C ILE A 14 -8.62 3.30 1.31
N THR A 15 -9.65 4.00 0.87
CA THR A 15 -11.04 3.61 1.08
C THR A 15 -11.68 3.14 -0.22
N GLU A 16 -12.80 2.45 -0.11
CA GLU A 16 -13.55 2.01 -1.29
C GLU A 16 -14.01 3.21 -2.12
N PRO A 17 -14.00 3.08 -3.47
CA PRO A 17 -14.55 4.13 -4.33
C PRO A 17 -16.05 4.30 -4.13
N GLU A 18 -16.56 5.46 -4.55
CA GLU A 18 -18.01 5.71 -4.54
C GLU A 18 -18.74 4.62 -5.31
N ASP A 19 -19.90 4.20 -4.81
CA ASP A 19 -20.75 3.16 -5.38
C ASP A 19 -20.10 1.76 -5.44
N CYS A 20 -19.01 1.56 -4.69
CA CYS A 20 -18.34 0.28 -4.57
C CYS A 20 -18.31 -0.17 -3.12
N LYS A 21 -18.30 -1.48 -2.90
CA LYS A 21 -18.16 -2.05 -1.57
C LYS A 21 -16.98 -2.99 -1.53
N SER A 22 -15.97 -2.65 -0.74
CA SER A 22 -14.78 -3.47 -0.55
C SER A 22 -14.95 -4.42 0.62
N ASN A 23 -14.35 -5.60 0.53
CA ASN A 23 -14.25 -6.50 1.68
C ASN A 23 -13.06 -6.16 2.58
N TYR A 24 -12.24 -5.18 2.18
CA TYR A 24 -11.03 -4.76 2.91
C TYR A 24 -10.11 -5.92 3.28
N TRP A 25 -9.95 -6.87 2.38
CA TRP A 25 -8.99 -7.95 2.55
C TRP A 25 -7.59 -7.36 2.81
N PHE A 26 -7.20 -6.38 2.00
CA PHE A 26 -6.03 -5.57 2.28
C PHE A 26 -6.46 -4.22 2.81
N ASN A 27 -5.84 -3.78 3.89
CA ASN A 27 -5.96 -2.42 4.39
C ASN A 27 -4.65 -1.72 4.11
N SER A 28 -4.71 -0.57 3.45
CA SER A 28 -3.53 0.09 2.93
C SER A 28 -3.57 1.58 3.17
N PHE A 29 -2.41 2.20 3.35
CA PHE A 29 -2.28 3.65 3.38
C PHE A 29 -1.07 4.07 2.56
N LEU A 30 -0.97 5.38 2.30
CA LEU A 30 0.09 5.93 1.47
C LEU A 30 1.06 6.72 2.33
N ALA A 31 2.37 6.42 2.18
CA ALA A 31 3.44 7.24 2.72
C ALA A 31 3.68 8.43 1.79
N THR A 32 4.51 9.37 2.24
CA THR A 32 4.82 10.59 1.47
C THR A 32 5.71 10.29 0.27
N ASP A 33 6.67 9.39 0.44
CA ASP A 33 7.60 9.00 -0.61
C ASP A 33 8.17 7.60 -0.30
N ARG A 34 9.02 7.11 -1.18
CA ARG A 34 9.62 5.78 -1.04
C ARG A 34 10.49 5.66 0.20
N LYS A 35 11.23 6.70 0.52
CA LYS A 35 12.11 6.69 1.69
C LYS A 35 11.29 6.53 2.97
N GLU A 36 10.23 7.31 3.12
CA GLU A 36 9.35 7.19 4.29
C GLU A 36 8.67 5.83 4.32
N ARG A 37 8.22 5.31 3.17
CA ARG A 37 7.65 3.97 3.08
C ARG A 37 8.60 2.93 3.64
N ASP A 38 9.86 2.96 3.21
CA ASP A 38 10.86 1.98 3.63
C ASP A 38 11.17 2.12 5.13
N GLU A 39 11.24 3.33 5.64
CA GLU A 39 11.44 3.59 7.06
C GLU A 39 10.29 3.05 7.91
N ILE A 40 9.05 3.25 7.47
CA ILE A 40 7.86 2.74 8.17
C ILE A 40 7.85 1.21 8.15
N LEU A 41 8.14 0.60 7.01
CA LEU A 41 8.19 -0.86 6.87
C LEU A 41 9.22 -1.46 7.83
N GLU A 42 10.41 -0.89 7.88
CA GLU A 42 11.46 -1.37 8.76
C GLU A 42 11.07 -1.21 10.23
N TYR A 43 10.61 -0.03 10.61
CA TYR A 43 10.24 0.26 11.98
C TYR A 43 9.12 -0.66 12.49
N THR A 44 8.04 -0.78 11.73
CA THR A 44 6.88 -1.56 12.16
C THR A 44 7.20 -3.05 12.26
N ASN A 45 7.95 -3.60 11.31
CA ASN A 45 8.33 -5.01 11.37
C ASN A 45 9.29 -5.28 12.52
N ASN A 46 10.19 -4.36 12.84
CA ASN A 46 11.09 -4.50 14.00
C ASN A 46 10.30 -4.46 15.31
N GLU A 47 9.18 -3.77 15.36
CA GLU A 47 8.32 -3.70 16.54
C GLU A 47 7.27 -4.83 16.58
N GLY A 48 7.36 -5.78 15.67
CA GLY A 48 6.46 -6.94 15.64
C GLY A 48 5.13 -6.70 14.94
N VAL A 49 4.98 -5.59 14.23
CA VAL A 49 3.78 -5.31 13.43
C VAL A 49 4.08 -5.65 11.97
N MET A 50 3.38 -6.65 11.44
CA MET A 50 3.61 -7.11 10.08
C MET A 50 3.01 -6.14 9.06
N THR A 51 3.87 -5.38 8.40
CA THR A 51 3.50 -4.52 7.27
C THR A 51 4.24 -5.00 6.02
N ARG A 52 3.67 -4.73 4.85
CA ARG A 52 4.27 -5.13 3.58
C ARG A 52 4.06 -4.05 2.54
N PRO A 53 5.02 -3.86 1.62
CA PRO A 53 4.82 -2.95 0.49
C PRO A 53 3.86 -3.58 -0.52
N ALA A 54 3.46 -2.81 -1.53
CA ALA A 54 2.76 -3.38 -2.68
C ALA A 54 3.66 -4.40 -3.37
N TRP A 55 3.05 -5.39 -3.99
CA TRP A 55 3.79 -6.37 -4.79
C TRP A 55 4.50 -5.66 -5.95
N THR A 56 5.62 -6.23 -6.37
CA THR A 56 6.37 -5.69 -7.51
C THR A 56 5.45 -5.58 -8.74
N PRO A 57 5.35 -4.38 -9.35
CA PRO A 57 4.52 -4.22 -10.54
C PRO A 57 4.94 -5.17 -11.67
N MET A 58 3.96 -5.63 -12.42
CA MET A 58 4.17 -6.65 -13.45
C MET A 58 5.24 -6.25 -14.47
N HIS A 59 5.30 -4.97 -14.84
CA HIS A 59 6.27 -4.49 -15.83
C HIS A 59 7.71 -4.54 -15.35
N LYS A 60 7.93 -4.65 -14.05
CA LYS A 60 9.27 -4.77 -13.46
C LYS A 60 9.72 -6.22 -13.29
N LEU A 61 8.82 -7.17 -13.53
CA LEU A 61 9.17 -8.58 -13.50
C LEU A 61 9.95 -8.93 -14.76
N GLU A 62 11.05 -9.65 -14.60
CA GLU A 62 11.93 -10.00 -15.71
C GLU A 62 11.17 -10.68 -16.86
N MET A 63 10.29 -11.60 -16.53
CA MET A 63 9.53 -12.34 -17.52
C MET A 63 8.61 -11.47 -18.39
N PHE A 64 8.26 -10.27 -17.94
CA PHE A 64 7.39 -9.35 -18.67
C PHE A 64 8.11 -8.10 -19.17
N SER A 65 9.45 -8.05 -19.08
CA SER A 65 10.22 -6.85 -19.43
C SER A 65 10.06 -6.43 -20.88
N GLN A 66 9.76 -7.37 -21.78
CA GLN A 66 9.60 -7.11 -23.21
C GLN A 66 8.12 -6.97 -23.63
N CYS A 67 7.20 -7.07 -22.68
CA CYS A 67 5.77 -6.98 -22.99
C CYS A 67 5.35 -5.54 -23.26
N GLN A 68 4.34 -5.39 -24.13
CA GLN A 68 3.75 -4.09 -24.39
C GLN A 68 3.10 -3.52 -23.13
N LYS A 69 3.29 -2.23 -22.91
CA LYS A 69 2.70 -1.53 -21.76
C LYS A 69 2.40 -0.09 -22.11
N ALA A 70 1.42 0.47 -21.40
CA ALA A 70 1.12 1.88 -21.48
C ALA A 70 1.99 2.69 -20.52
N ASP A 71 1.68 3.97 -20.34
CA ASP A 71 2.30 4.80 -19.31
C ASP A 71 1.83 4.30 -17.94
N LEU A 72 2.78 3.98 -17.07
CA LEU A 72 2.52 3.40 -15.75
C LEU A 72 2.84 4.37 -14.62
N PHE A 73 2.64 5.67 -14.85
CA PHE A 73 2.93 6.70 -13.86
C PHE A 73 2.22 6.42 -12.53
N ASN A 74 0.93 6.15 -12.55
CA ASN A 74 0.17 5.89 -11.31
C ASN A 74 0.62 4.62 -10.61
N THR A 75 0.95 3.58 -11.36
CA THR A 75 1.46 2.32 -10.81
C THR A 75 2.78 2.55 -10.06
N ILE A 76 3.69 3.27 -10.66
CA ILE A 76 5.00 3.57 -10.04
C ILE A 76 4.82 4.46 -8.83
N TRP A 77 3.95 5.47 -8.93
CA TRP A 77 3.65 6.37 -7.83
C TRP A 77 3.12 5.61 -6.61
N LEU A 78 2.18 4.70 -6.83
CA LEU A 78 1.61 3.87 -5.78
C LEU A 78 2.62 2.88 -5.20
N GLU A 79 3.44 2.26 -6.04
CA GLU A 79 4.48 1.33 -5.57
C GLU A 79 5.41 2.00 -4.57
N ASP A 80 5.77 3.25 -4.83
CA ASP A 80 6.70 3.98 -3.97
C ASP A 80 6.08 4.33 -2.61
N ARG A 81 4.77 4.31 -2.46
CA ARG A 81 4.09 4.87 -1.28
C ARG A 81 3.20 3.92 -0.52
N LEU A 82 2.70 2.87 -1.18
CA LEU A 82 1.67 2.03 -0.60
C LEU A 82 2.23 1.06 0.44
N ILE A 83 1.56 1.01 1.60
CA ILE A 83 1.89 0.08 2.69
C ILE A 83 0.62 -0.68 3.07
N ASN A 84 0.71 -2.01 3.05
CA ASN A 84 -0.35 -2.88 3.53
C ASN A 84 -0.15 -3.14 5.03
N ILE A 85 -1.22 -2.97 5.80
CA ILE A 85 -1.20 -3.14 7.25
C ILE A 85 -2.03 -4.36 7.65
N PRO A 86 -1.86 -4.88 8.88
CA PRO A 86 -2.58 -6.09 9.29
C PRO A 86 -4.09 -5.97 9.14
N SER A 87 -4.72 -7.00 8.60
CA SER A 87 -6.16 -7.04 8.35
C SER A 87 -6.84 -8.24 9.03
N SER A 88 -6.15 -8.92 9.92
CA SER A 88 -6.70 -10.04 10.66
C SER A 88 -7.88 -9.60 11.52
N VAL A 89 -8.87 -10.47 11.63
CA VAL A 89 -10.02 -10.21 12.50
C VAL A 89 -9.55 -10.22 13.95
N ILE A 90 -9.96 -9.19 14.69
CA ILE A 90 -9.69 -9.13 16.13
C ILE A 90 -10.82 -9.89 16.83
N VAL A 91 -10.44 -10.92 17.52
CA VAL A 91 -11.41 -11.79 18.23
C VAL A 91 -11.48 -11.39 19.69
#